data_31736cbe0fc1b543526eef10f67a6216
#
_entry.id   31736cbe0fc1b543526eef10f67a6216
#
_cell.length_a   1.000
_cell.length_b   1.000
_cell.length_c   1.000
_cell.angle_alpha   90.00
_cell.angle_beta   90.00
_cell.angle_gamma   90.00
#
_symmetry.space_group_name_H-M   'P 1'
#
loop_
_entity.id
_entity.type
_entity.pdbx_description
1 polymer ?
#
loop_
_entity_poly.entity_id
_entity_poly.type
_entity_poly.pdbx_seq_one_letter_code
_entity_poly.pdbx_strand_id
1 'polypeptide(L)'
;TIQLSLPYRNMGLSGRVTYAFDDRYFFEGNFGYNGSERFSEKERYGFFPSAGLGYIISNEPFYPESLKKVVSKLKLKATFGLVGNDQIGAKEDRFYYRSEVNLNNGSYGYTWGNDYTGLHSVNGVSINRYANDDITWETSRKTNLGVEIGLFNDLELQVDVYRDYRYNILMSRASLPGSMGLQASIKSNLGEAISQGI
;
A
#
# COMPACT_ATOMS: atom_id res chain seq x y z
N THR A 1 -14.58 23.17 4.31
CA THR A 1 -13.88 23.26 2.98
C THR A 1 -14.69 22.53 1.93
N ILE A 2 -14.75 23.07 0.72
CA ILE A 2 -15.52 22.48 -0.42
C ILE A 2 -15.05 21.02 -0.70
N GLN A 3 -13.77 20.73 -0.51
CA GLN A 3 -13.21 19.37 -0.69
C GLN A 3 -13.85 18.31 0.22
N LEU A 4 -14.26 18.66 1.43
CA LEU A 4 -14.89 17.75 2.37
C LEU A 4 -16.37 17.48 2.04
N SER A 5 -17.01 18.34 1.25
CA SER A 5 -18.41 18.19 0.84
C SER A 5 -18.60 17.31 -0.41
N LEU A 6 -17.54 17.01 -1.14
CA LEU A 6 -17.60 16.17 -2.33
C LEU A 6 -17.68 14.68 -1.95
N PRO A 7 -18.52 13.87 -2.62
CA PRO A 7 -18.58 12.43 -2.37
C PRO A 7 -17.26 11.75 -2.74
N TYR A 8 -16.77 10.86 -1.90
CA TYR A 8 -15.61 10.04 -2.19
C TYR A 8 -16.00 8.90 -3.15
N ARG A 9 -15.19 8.66 -4.17
CA ARG A 9 -15.46 7.65 -5.20
C ARG A 9 -14.30 6.66 -5.31
N ASN A 10 -14.62 5.40 -5.12
CA ASN A 10 -13.74 4.28 -5.45
C ASN A 10 -14.53 3.25 -6.28
N MET A 11 -13.81 2.51 -7.07
CA MET A 11 -14.32 1.39 -7.82
C MET A 11 -13.40 0.20 -7.59
N GLY A 12 -14.00 -0.98 -7.40
CA GLY A 12 -13.22 -2.21 -7.25
C GLY A 12 -13.93 -3.38 -7.90
N LEU A 13 -13.14 -4.24 -8.53
CA LEU A 13 -13.55 -5.55 -9.00
C LEU A 13 -12.60 -6.57 -8.39
N SER A 14 -13.14 -7.62 -7.78
CA SER A 14 -12.34 -8.71 -7.21
C SER A 14 -12.90 -10.05 -7.60
N GLY A 15 -12.02 -11.04 -7.69
CA GLY A 15 -12.38 -12.41 -7.96
C GLY A 15 -11.48 -13.37 -7.20
N ARG A 16 -12.02 -14.55 -6.92
CA ARG A 16 -11.33 -15.63 -6.22
C ARG A 16 -11.64 -16.96 -6.90
N VAL A 17 -10.61 -17.77 -7.08
CA VAL A 17 -10.71 -19.14 -7.55
C VAL A 17 -9.99 -20.03 -6.55
N THR A 18 -10.65 -21.08 -6.09
CA THR A 18 -10.07 -22.09 -5.21
C THR A 18 -10.23 -23.46 -5.85
N TYR A 19 -9.19 -24.27 -5.76
CA TYR A 19 -9.19 -25.63 -6.24
C TYR A 19 -8.54 -26.54 -5.22
N ALA A 20 -9.22 -27.64 -4.90
CA ALA A 20 -8.71 -28.69 -4.04
C ALA A 20 -8.76 -30.01 -4.79
N PHE A 21 -7.67 -30.76 -4.74
CA PHE A 21 -7.57 -32.07 -5.36
C PHE A 21 -7.17 -33.12 -4.32
N ASP A 22 -8.03 -34.12 -4.15
CA ASP A 22 -7.82 -35.30 -3.34
C ASP A 22 -7.39 -35.05 -1.88
N ASP A 23 -7.87 -33.91 -1.32
CA ASP A 23 -7.51 -33.40 0.02
C ASP A 23 -5.99 -33.33 0.27
N ARG A 24 -5.21 -33.24 -0.79
CA ARG A 24 -3.74 -33.16 -0.79
C ARG A 24 -3.20 -31.86 -1.35
N TYR A 25 -3.73 -31.44 -2.50
CA TYR A 25 -3.27 -30.26 -3.22
C TYR A 25 -4.31 -29.17 -3.17
N PHE A 26 -3.91 -28.00 -2.75
CA PHE A 26 -4.77 -26.84 -2.66
C PHE A 26 -4.16 -25.69 -3.45
N PHE A 27 -4.95 -25.07 -4.27
CA PHE A 27 -4.61 -23.87 -5.00
C PHE A 27 -5.65 -22.78 -4.73
N GLU A 28 -5.20 -21.58 -4.50
CA GLU A 28 -6.03 -20.39 -4.40
C GLU A 28 -5.44 -19.27 -5.24
N GLY A 29 -6.24 -18.68 -6.11
CA GLY A 29 -5.91 -17.50 -6.88
C GLY A 29 -6.90 -16.41 -6.57
N ASN A 30 -6.41 -15.21 -6.27
CA ASN A 30 -7.23 -14.03 -6.05
C ASN A 30 -6.72 -12.88 -6.91
N PHE A 31 -7.58 -11.98 -7.29
CA PHE A 31 -7.18 -10.71 -7.87
C PHE A 31 -8.09 -9.58 -7.38
N GLY A 32 -7.52 -8.41 -7.26
CA GLY A 32 -8.22 -7.16 -7.06
C GLY A 32 -7.83 -6.16 -8.15
N TYR A 33 -8.81 -5.52 -8.76
CA TYR A 33 -8.62 -4.40 -9.66
C TYR A 33 -9.34 -3.21 -9.08
N ASN A 34 -8.59 -2.25 -8.54
CA ASN A 34 -9.13 -1.15 -7.75
C ASN A 34 -8.78 0.19 -8.38
N GLY A 35 -9.74 1.12 -8.34
CA GLY A 35 -9.58 2.49 -8.80
C GLY A 35 -9.78 3.48 -7.66
N SER A 36 -8.89 4.46 -7.53
CA SER A 36 -8.96 5.53 -6.54
C SER A 36 -8.86 6.90 -7.20
N GLU A 37 -9.73 7.83 -6.84
CA GLU A 37 -9.69 9.21 -7.35
C GLU A 37 -8.56 10.07 -6.76
N ARG A 38 -7.76 9.51 -5.85
CA ARG A 38 -6.56 10.17 -5.31
C ARG A 38 -5.45 10.28 -6.33
N PHE A 39 -5.47 9.42 -7.34
CA PHE A 39 -4.49 9.35 -8.41
C PHE A 39 -5.00 10.00 -9.69
N SER A 40 -4.08 10.40 -10.56
CA SER A 40 -4.38 10.90 -11.89
C SER A 40 -5.10 9.82 -12.73
N GLU A 41 -5.65 10.20 -13.87
CA GLU A 41 -6.34 9.26 -14.75
C GLU A 41 -5.44 8.09 -15.21
N LYS A 42 -4.14 8.35 -15.38
CA LYS A 42 -3.14 7.35 -15.81
C LYS A 42 -2.86 6.31 -14.73
N GLU A 43 -2.81 6.75 -13.45
CA GLU A 43 -2.38 5.93 -12.32
C GLU A 43 -3.55 5.50 -11.42
N ARG A 44 -4.77 5.79 -11.85
CA ARG A 44 -6.00 5.59 -11.06
C ARG A 44 -6.25 4.15 -10.70
N TYR A 45 -5.94 3.21 -11.60
CA TYR A 45 -6.27 1.80 -11.46
C TYR A 45 -5.03 0.97 -11.13
N GLY A 46 -5.16 0.13 -10.09
CA GLY A 46 -4.14 -0.84 -9.70
C GLY A 46 -4.66 -2.27 -9.81
N PHE A 47 -3.80 -3.18 -10.28
CA PHE A 47 -4.08 -4.62 -10.35
C PHE A 47 -3.22 -5.37 -9.32
N PHE A 48 -3.89 -6.08 -8.41
CA PHE A 48 -3.27 -6.73 -7.26
C PHE A 48 -3.62 -8.22 -7.23
N PRO A 49 -2.86 -9.06 -7.95
CA PRO A 49 -3.04 -10.50 -7.92
C PRO A 49 -2.40 -11.12 -6.69
N SER A 50 -2.94 -12.27 -6.26
CA SER A 50 -2.32 -13.15 -5.27
C SER A 50 -2.60 -14.61 -5.57
N ALA A 51 -1.65 -15.47 -5.20
CA ALA A 51 -1.78 -16.90 -5.33
C ALA A 51 -1.29 -17.60 -4.06
N GLY A 52 -1.94 -18.70 -3.72
CA GLY A 52 -1.58 -19.58 -2.61
C GLY A 52 -1.57 -21.03 -3.04
N LEU A 53 -0.60 -21.76 -2.52
CA LEU A 53 -0.46 -23.20 -2.67
C LEU A 53 -0.44 -23.86 -1.30
N GLY A 54 -1.15 -24.96 -1.16
CA GLY A 54 -1.12 -25.82 0.01
C GLY A 54 -0.92 -27.27 -0.40
N TYR A 55 -0.06 -27.98 0.32
CA TYR A 55 0.21 -29.39 0.08
C TYR A 55 0.22 -30.16 1.40
N ILE A 56 -0.68 -31.13 1.54
CA ILE A 56 -0.76 -32.00 2.70
C ILE A 56 -0.03 -33.31 2.39
N ILE A 57 1.22 -33.39 2.83
CA ILE A 57 2.10 -34.55 2.61
C ILE A 57 1.59 -35.78 3.37
N SER A 58 1.00 -35.56 4.55
CA SER A 58 0.49 -36.69 5.37
C SER A 58 -0.68 -37.44 4.74
N ASN A 59 -1.31 -36.92 3.68
CA ASN A 59 -2.37 -37.59 2.94
C ASN A 59 -1.87 -38.33 1.70
N GLU A 60 -0.56 -38.30 1.44
CA GLU A 60 0.03 -39.04 0.31
C GLU A 60 0.09 -40.54 0.55
N PRO A 61 -0.10 -41.39 -0.48
CA PRO A 61 -0.03 -42.83 -0.37
C PRO A 61 1.33 -43.39 0.07
N PHE A 62 2.41 -42.62 -0.18
CA PHE A 62 3.78 -42.98 0.24
C PHE A 62 4.06 -42.68 1.71
N TYR A 63 3.16 -41.94 2.40
CA TYR A 63 3.37 -41.54 3.78
C TYR A 63 3.13 -42.74 4.73
N PRO A 64 4.16 -43.20 5.47
CA PRO A 64 4.04 -44.46 6.25
C PRO A 64 3.06 -44.32 7.43
N GLU A 65 2.22 -45.30 7.65
CA GLU A 65 1.27 -45.30 8.77
C GLU A 65 1.96 -45.22 10.14
N SER A 66 3.15 -45.80 10.24
CA SER A 66 3.97 -45.72 11.47
C SER A 66 4.36 -44.29 11.79
N LEU A 67 4.68 -43.48 10.77
CA LEU A 67 4.99 -42.08 10.91
C LEU A 67 3.75 -41.22 11.21
N LYS A 68 2.59 -41.61 10.67
CA LYS A 68 1.31 -40.92 10.89
C LYS A 68 0.85 -40.97 12.35
N LYS A 69 1.28 -42.00 13.11
CA LYS A 69 1.01 -42.09 14.56
C LYS A 69 1.77 -41.02 15.36
N VAL A 70 2.92 -40.55 14.87
CA VAL A 70 3.74 -39.53 15.52
C VAL A 70 3.49 -38.17 14.88
N VAL A 71 3.60 -38.08 13.55
CA VAL A 71 3.32 -36.89 12.78
C VAL A 71 2.00 -37.05 12.04
N SER A 72 0.90 -36.72 12.69
CA SER A 72 -0.46 -36.92 12.20
C SER A 72 -0.81 -35.98 11.01
N LYS A 73 -0.21 -34.81 10.95
CA LYS A 73 -0.42 -33.81 9.90
C LYS A 73 0.91 -33.20 9.49
N LEU A 74 1.17 -33.18 8.22
CA LEU A 74 2.30 -32.42 7.67
C LEU A 74 1.79 -31.65 6.44
N LYS A 75 1.71 -30.31 6.57
CA LYS A 75 1.22 -29.44 5.50
C LYS A 75 2.23 -28.33 5.21
N LEU A 76 2.52 -28.15 3.94
CA LEU A 76 3.30 -27.03 3.42
C LEU A 76 2.35 -25.98 2.85
N LYS A 77 2.70 -24.72 3.07
CA LYS A 77 1.98 -23.53 2.54
C LYS A 77 2.95 -22.62 1.85
N ALA A 78 2.55 -22.07 0.72
CA ALA A 78 3.27 -20.99 0.06
C ALA A 78 2.26 -19.97 -0.45
N THR A 79 2.47 -18.69 -0.15
CA THR A 79 1.64 -17.62 -0.67
C THR A 79 2.48 -16.49 -1.24
N PHE A 80 2.00 -15.93 -2.32
CA PHE A 80 2.58 -14.75 -2.95
C PHE A 80 1.45 -13.81 -3.35
N GLY A 81 1.59 -12.51 -3.09
CA GLY A 81 0.57 -11.55 -3.48
C GLY A 81 1.07 -10.12 -3.50
N LEU A 82 0.37 -9.31 -4.30
CA LEU A 82 0.50 -7.87 -4.34
C LEU A 82 -0.67 -7.23 -3.61
N VAL A 83 -0.39 -6.21 -2.80
CA VAL A 83 -1.39 -5.41 -2.08
C VAL A 83 -1.12 -3.94 -2.36
N GLY A 84 -2.12 -3.25 -2.90
CA GLY A 84 -2.07 -1.81 -3.13
C GLY A 84 -2.62 -1.02 -1.96
N ASN A 85 -2.00 0.14 -1.70
CA ASN A 85 -2.46 1.11 -0.73
C ASN A 85 -2.61 2.48 -1.41
N ASP A 86 -3.81 3.06 -1.31
CA ASP A 86 -4.13 4.40 -1.83
C ASP A 86 -4.17 5.48 -0.74
N GLN A 87 -3.82 5.15 0.49
CA GLN A 87 -3.81 6.10 1.61
C GLN A 87 -2.57 6.98 1.58
N ILE A 88 -2.53 7.90 0.61
CA ILE A 88 -1.50 8.93 0.47
C ILE A 88 -2.03 10.27 0.99
N GLY A 89 -1.18 11.01 1.71
CA GLY A 89 -1.55 12.30 2.27
C GLY A 89 -2.59 12.25 3.39
N ALA A 90 -3.19 13.39 3.70
CA ALA A 90 -4.26 13.50 4.67
C ALA A 90 -5.61 13.04 4.08
N LYS A 91 -6.61 12.85 4.95
CA LYS A 91 -7.96 12.43 4.54
C LYS A 91 -8.63 13.44 3.59
N GLU A 92 -8.24 14.71 3.74
CA GLU A 92 -8.75 15.85 2.98
C GLU A 92 -8.08 15.97 1.60
N ASP A 93 -6.94 15.33 1.38
CA ASP A 93 -6.17 15.38 0.13
C ASP A 93 -6.72 14.43 -0.94
N ARG A 94 -7.88 14.77 -1.50
CA ARG A 94 -8.60 13.91 -2.44
C ARG A 94 -7.96 13.81 -3.82
N PHE A 95 -7.49 14.92 -4.33
CA PHE A 95 -6.87 15.02 -5.65
C PHE A 95 -5.39 15.33 -5.48
N TYR A 96 -4.68 14.38 -4.88
CA TYR A 96 -3.32 14.60 -4.40
C TYR A 96 -2.32 14.92 -5.52
N TYR A 97 -2.61 14.50 -6.72
CA TYR A 97 -1.82 14.78 -7.91
C TYR A 97 -1.91 16.25 -8.40
N ARG A 98 -2.89 17.02 -7.90
CA ARG A 98 -3.05 18.45 -8.28
C ARG A 98 -2.24 19.37 -7.39
N SER A 99 -1.88 20.53 -7.94
CA SER A 99 -1.29 21.61 -7.17
C SER A 99 -2.27 22.17 -6.14
N GLU A 100 -1.74 22.60 -5.02
CA GLU A 100 -2.47 23.31 -3.97
C GLU A 100 -1.82 24.66 -3.73
N VAL A 101 -2.61 25.73 -3.89
CA VAL A 101 -2.17 27.12 -3.74
C VAL A 101 -2.99 27.78 -2.65
N ASN A 102 -2.33 28.35 -1.66
CA ASN A 102 -2.95 29.19 -0.65
C ASN A 102 -2.91 30.65 -1.12
N LEU A 103 -4.06 31.20 -1.43
CA LEU A 103 -4.20 32.58 -1.92
C LEU A 103 -4.25 33.63 -0.79
N ASN A 104 -4.24 33.21 0.47
CA ASN A 104 -4.40 34.07 1.62
C ASN A 104 -3.41 33.72 2.74
N ASN A 105 -2.11 33.71 2.42
CA ASN A 105 -1.05 33.39 3.35
C ASN A 105 -0.43 34.65 3.97
N GLY A 106 -0.69 34.88 5.27
CA GLY A 106 -0.16 36.02 5.99
C GLY A 106 1.38 36.08 6.09
N SER A 107 2.06 34.89 6.06
CA SER A 107 3.52 34.82 6.10
C SER A 107 4.19 35.28 4.81
N TYR A 108 3.47 35.34 3.71
CA TYR A 108 3.93 35.81 2.39
C TYR A 108 3.28 37.18 2.02
N GLY A 109 2.69 37.84 3.01
CA GLY A 109 2.03 39.13 2.84
C GLY A 109 2.99 40.28 2.73
N TYR A 110 2.44 41.41 2.41
CA TYR A 110 3.14 42.68 2.39
C TYR A 110 2.38 43.72 3.24
N THR A 111 3.13 44.48 4.03
CA THR A 111 2.58 45.53 4.87
C THR A 111 3.19 46.89 4.44
N TRP A 112 2.36 47.91 4.30
CA TRP A 112 2.78 49.26 3.95
C TRP A 112 2.01 50.27 4.80
N GLY A 113 2.47 51.49 4.79
CA GLY A 113 1.93 52.60 5.57
C GLY A 113 2.93 53.12 6.61
N ASN A 114 2.49 54.03 7.43
CA ASN A 114 3.25 54.58 8.54
C ASN A 114 2.36 54.78 9.77
N ASP A 115 2.96 55.15 10.91
CA ASP A 115 2.24 55.32 12.17
C ASP A 115 1.15 56.44 12.12
N TYR A 116 1.25 57.36 11.17
CA TYR A 116 0.25 58.45 10.97
C TYR A 116 -0.92 58.02 10.10
N THR A 117 -0.68 57.23 9.06
CA THR A 117 -1.71 56.78 8.11
C THR A 117 -2.29 55.41 8.43
N GLY A 118 -1.71 54.73 9.41
CA GLY A 118 -2.01 53.34 9.76
C GLY A 118 -1.25 52.36 8.86
N LEU A 119 -1.11 51.11 9.36
CA LEU A 119 -0.50 50.01 8.64
C LEU A 119 -1.57 49.24 7.86
N HIS A 120 -1.30 49.01 6.59
CA HIS A 120 -2.14 48.22 5.71
C HIS A 120 -1.43 46.90 5.39
N SER A 121 -2.06 45.78 5.62
CA SER A 121 -1.52 44.47 5.31
C SER A 121 -2.37 43.75 4.28
N VAL A 122 -1.70 43.09 3.33
CA VAL A 122 -2.32 42.18 2.38
C VAL A 122 -1.61 40.84 2.47
N ASN A 123 -2.38 39.77 2.58
CA ASN A 123 -1.85 38.41 2.56
C ASN A 123 -1.36 38.05 1.15
N GLY A 124 -0.29 37.31 1.09
CA GLY A 124 0.31 36.84 -0.16
C GLY A 124 -0.17 35.46 -0.59
N VAL A 125 0.47 34.95 -1.63
CA VAL A 125 0.20 33.64 -2.23
C VAL A 125 1.37 32.70 -1.93
N SER A 126 1.06 31.47 -1.56
CA SER A 126 2.06 30.43 -1.42
C SER A 126 1.61 29.12 -2.07
N ILE A 127 2.57 28.33 -2.51
CA ILE A 127 2.34 27.00 -3.07
C ILE A 127 2.56 25.97 -1.95
N ASN A 128 1.50 25.24 -1.57
CA ASN A 128 1.56 24.18 -0.57
C ASN A 128 1.96 22.86 -1.20
N ARG A 129 1.61 22.63 -2.47
CA ARG A 129 1.92 21.41 -3.22
C ARG A 129 2.01 21.70 -4.71
N TYR A 130 3.03 21.14 -5.37
CA TYR A 130 3.14 21.13 -6.83
C TYR A 130 2.38 19.94 -7.41
N ALA A 131 1.81 20.12 -8.61
CA ALA A 131 1.17 19.03 -9.34
C ALA A 131 2.18 17.93 -9.69
N ASN A 132 1.75 16.66 -9.57
CA ASN A 132 2.52 15.51 -10.01
C ASN A 132 1.55 14.39 -10.42
N ASP A 133 1.39 14.19 -11.72
CA ASP A 133 0.48 13.19 -12.30
C ASP A 133 1.03 11.76 -12.25
N ASP A 134 2.32 11.59 -11.90
CA ASP A 134 3.00 10.29 -11.83
C ASP A 134 2.91 9.64 -10.43
N ILE A 135 2.14 10.25 -9.53
CA ILE A 135 1.90 9.65 -8.20
C ILE A 135 1.00 8.43 -8.37
N THR A 136 1.49 7.27 -7.92
CA THR A 136 0.84 5.97 -8.07
C THR A 136 0.65 5.24 -6.73
N TRP A 137 0.06 4.06 -6.80
CA TRP A 137 -0.20 3.18 -5.66
C TRP A 137 1.09 2.76 -4.95
N GLU A 138 1.11 2.89 -3.64
CA GLU A 138 2.08 2.17 -2.81
C GLU A 138 1.75 0.68 -2.89
N THR A 139 2.73 -0.15 -3.17
CA THR A 139 2.52 -1.58 -3.39
C THR A 139 3.40 -2.41 -2.44
N SER A 140 2.76 -3.35 -1.74
CA SER A 140 3.43 -4.37 -0.93
C SER A 140 3.43 -5.70 -1.67
N ARG A 141 4.62 -6.27 -1.88
CA ARG A 141 4.81 -7.63 -2.37
C ARG A 141 5.06 -8.55 -1.18
N LYS A 142 4.06 -9.36 -0.88
CA LYS A 142 4.07 -10.28 0.26
C LYS A 142 4.36 -11.70 -0.20
N THR A 143 5.32 -12.34 0.45
CA THR A 143 5.66 -13.74 0.25
C THR A 143 5.66 -14.43 1.61
N ASN A 144 4.97 -15.54 1.73
CA ASN A 144 4.94 -16.34 2.96
C ASN A 144 5.14 -17.81 2.61
N LEU A 145 5.99 -18.49 3.38
CA LEU A 145 6.20 -19.93 3.34
C LEU A 145 5.93 -20.48 4.74
N GLY A 146 5.05 -21.45 4.85
CA GLY A 146 4.65 -22.02 6.14
C GLY A 146 4.66 -23.53 6.14
N VAL A 147 4.91 -24.07 7.32
CA VAL A 147 4.83 -25.51 7.63
C VAL A 147 3.90 -25.69 8.82
N GLU A 148 2.93 -26.59 8.69
CA GLU A 148 2.06 -27.02 9.79
C GLU A 148 2.38 -28.49 10.09
N ILE A 149 2.70 -28.79 11.35
CA ILE A 149 3.03 -30.12 11.84
C ILE A 149 2.09 -30.46 12.97
N GLY A 150 1.24 -31.47 12.78
CA GLY A 150 0.45 -32.07 13.85
C GLY A 150 1.21 -33.26 14.46
N LEU A 151 1.36 -33.30 15.77
CA LEU A 151 2.02 -34.35 16.50
C LEU A 151 1.01 -35.04 17.43
N PHE A 152 1.00 -36.40 17.42
CA PHE A 152 0.20 -37.25 18.29
C PHE A 152 -1.31 -36.98 18.29
N ASN A 153 -1.85 -36.27 17.29
CA ASN A 153 -3.21 -35.70 17.22
C ASN A 153 -3.58 -34.66 18.30
N ASP A 154 -2.67 -34.32 19.18
CA ASP A 154 -2.94 -33.44 20.33
C ASP A 154 -2.15 -32.12 20.26
N LEU A 155 -1.04 -32.07 19.53
CA LEU A 155 -0.19 -30.89 19.43
C LEU A 155 -0.09 -30.42 17.98
N GLU A 156 -0.35 -29.15 17.72
CA GLU A 156 -0.17 -28.50 16.42
C GLU A 156 0.92 -27.43 16.52
N LEU A 157 1.94 -27.55 15.69
CA LEU A 157 3.03 -26.60 15.54
C LEU A 157 2.92 -25.96 14.16
N GLN A 158 2.93 -24.62 14.12
CA GLN A 158 2.95 -23.85 12.88
C GLN A 158 4.15 -22.92 12.88
N VAL A 159 4.91 -22.94 11.79
CA VAL A 159 6.03 -22.04 11.55
C VAL A 159 5.82 -21.37 10.19
N ASP A 160 5.85 -20.05 10.18
CA ASP A 160 5.71 -19.25 8.97
C ASP A 160 6.91 -18.32 8.83
N VAL A 161 7.53 -18.31 7.65
CA VAL A 161 8.58 -17.36 7.26
C VAL A 161 7.97 -16.40 6.26
N TYR A 162 8.06 -15.10 6.53
CA TYR A 162 7.49 -14.09 5.66
C TYR A 162 8.50 -13.05 5.22
N ARG A 163 8.24 -12.47 4.04
CA ARG A 163 8.91 -11.29 3.51
C ARG A 163 7.88 -10.37 2.89
N ASP A 164 7.85 -9.12 3.36
CA ASP A 164 7.06 -8.01 2.83
C ASP A 164 8.03 -6.98 2.23
N TYR A 165 7.99 -6.82 0.91
CA TYR A 165 8.72 -5.78 0.19
C TYR A 165 7.74 -4.73 -0.29
N ARG A 166 7.83 -3.55 0.33
CA ARG A 166 6.98 -2.41 0.04
C ARG A 166 7.76 -1.42 -0.80
N TYR A 167 7.18 -0.99 -1.91
CA TYR A 167 7.79 -0.08 -2.87
C TYR A 167 6.77 0.95 -3.35
N ASN A 168 7.24 1.95 -4.10
CA ASN A 168 6.45 3.12 -4.48
C ASN A 168 5.90 3.90 -3.28
N ILE A 169 6.59 3.92 -2.14
CA ILE A 169 6.17 4.72 -0.99
C ILE A 169 6.34 6.19 -1.35
N LEU A 170 5.29 6.97 -1.16
CA LEU A 170 5.30 8.40 -1.44
C LEU A 170 6.16 9.13 -0.41
N MET A 171 7.22 9.79 -0.87
CA MET A 171 8.13 10.57 -0.02
C MET A 171 8.61 11.84 -0.69
N SER A 172 9.11 12.78 0.11
CA SER A 172 9.69 14.02 -0.40
C SER A 172 11.02 13.75 -1.11
N ARG A 173 11.21 14.38 -2.26
CA ARG A 173 12.41 14.31 -3.08
C ARG A 173 13.54 15.11 -2.44
N ALA A 174 14.36 14.47 -1.61
CA ALA A 174 15.47 15.14 -0.90
C ALA A 174 16.63 15.56 -1.83
N SER A 175 16.70 15.02 -3.06
CA SER A 175 17.76 15.31 -4.03
C SER A 175 17.61 16.67 -4.74
N LEU A 176 16.51 17.39 -4.52
CA LEU A 176 16.30 18.71 -5.13
C LEU A 176 17.01 19.77 -4.31
N PRO A 177 17.94 20.53 -4.91
CA PRO A 177 18.66 21.59 -4.19
C PRO A 177 17.71 22.75 -3.83
N GLY A 178 17.87 23.32 -2.65
CA GLY A 178 17.10 24.47 -2.18
C GLY A 178 17.24 25.72 -3.07
N SER A 179 18.35 25.81 -3.84
CA SER A 179 18.58 26.88 -4.81
C SER A 179 17.58 26.91 -5.98
N MET A 180 16.77 25.88 -6.17
CA MET A 180 15.68 25.88 -7.15
C MET A 180 14.53 26.84 -6.77
N GLY A 181 14.50 27.37 -5.54
CA GLY A 181 13.48 28.33 -5.12
C GLY A 181 12.08 27.73 -4.96
N LEU A 182 11.96 26.43 -4.75
CA LEU A 182 10.67 25.77 -4.54
C LEU A 182 10.11 26.13 -3.15
N GLN A 183 8.86 26.54 -3.10
CA GLN A 183 8.17 26.87 -1.84
C GLN A 183 7.71 25.59 -1.09
N ALA A 184 7.41 24.52 -1.81
CA ALA A 184 7.02 23.23 -1.25
C ALA A 184 7.89 22.10 -1.78
N SER A 185 8.05 21.04 -1.00
CA SER A 185 8.78 19.84 -1.43
C SER A 185 7.99 19.07 -2.48
N ILE A 186 8.66 18.67 -3.55
CA ILE A 186 8.09 17.74 -4.54
C ILE A 186 8.10 16.35 -3.95
N LYS A 187 6.95 15.67 -4.01
CA LYS A 187 6.80 14.27 -3.59
C LYS A 187 6.75 13.34 -4.80
N SER A 188 7.32 12.16 -4.64
CA SER A 188 7.34 11.10 -5.66
C SER A 188 7.34 9.72 -4.99
N ASN A 189 6.93 8.69 -5.71
CA ASN A 189 6.93 7.30 -5.25
C ASN A 189 8.33 6.70 -5.37
N LEU A 190 9.23 7.01 -4.44
CA LEU A 190 10.65 6.63 -4.44
C LEU A 190 11.04 5.73 -3.28
N GLY A 191 10.21 5.66 -2.24
CA GLY A 191 10.54 4.93 -1.03
C GLY A 191 10.36 3.44 -1.17
N GLU A 192 11.26 2.71 -0.51
CA GLU A 192 11.22 1.26 -0.39
C GLU A 192 11.42 0.84 1.06
N ALA A 193 10.77 -0.24 1.46
CA ALA A 193 10.93 -0.83 2.79
C ALA A 193 10.84 -2.35 2.71
N ILE A 194 11.63 -3.03 3.53
CA ILE A 194 11.61 -4.48 3.65
C ILE A 194 11.32 -4.85 5.09
N SER A 195 10.38 -5.76 5.29
CA SER A 195 10.11 -6.43 6.56
C SER A 195 10.17 -7.93 6.34
N GLN A 196 10.83 -8.66 7.22
CA GLN A 196 10.92 -10.12 7.16
C GLN A 196 10.97 -10.68 8.58
N GLY A 197 10.46 -11.89 8.75
CA GLY A 197 10.43 -12.55 10.05
C GLY A 197 9.95 -13.99 9.98
N ILE A 198 9.92 -14.59 11.14
CA ILE A 198 9.46 -15.95 11.40
C ILE A 198 8.40 -15.89 12.48
#